data_32b7fccb31add2b84195d6e574c5e884
#
_entry.id   32b7fccb31add2b84195d6e574c5e884
#
_cell.length_a   1.000
_cell.length_b   1.000
_cell.length_c   1.000
_cell.angle_alpha   90.00
_cell.angle_beta   90.00
_cell.angle_gamma   90.00
#
_symmetry.space_group_name_H-M   'P 1'
#
loop_
_entity.id
_entity.type
_entity.pdbx_description
1 polymer ?
#
loop_
_entity_poly.entity_id
_entity_poly.type
_entity_poly.pdbx_seq_one_letter_code
_entity_poly.pdbx_strand_id
1 'polypeptide(L)'
;MAQNTNLNIAPYYDDFDQSKGFLKVLFKPGYPVQARELTTLQSVLQNQIDTFGTGVYKEGSMVVPGGITLNNDVPCVIIQNTYLNLDVELYRTALDGLVIKGSTSGVRARILFSISATTSTRNNITFYVNYLQKATDNTTTTFSEGETFTCESDITYASTTIAAGTPIAQLLNSNSNSRGSTASVGAGTYYVRGYFVPVNEQTLILDQYGITPSYKVGLKVEERIITADEDATLYDNAI
;
A
#
# COMPACT_ATOMS: atom_id res chain seq x y z
N MET A 1 -16.46 23.02 2.48
CA MET A 1 -15.22 23.79 2.18
C MET A 1 -14.26 22.84 1.48
N ALA A 2 -13.87 23.17 0.28
CA ALA A 2 -12.98 22.37 -0.55
C ALA A 2 -11.60 22.11 0.10
N GLN A 3 -11.10 23.04 0.87
CA GLN A 3 -9.76 23.00 1.44
C GLN A 3 -9.80 23.17 2.94
N ASN A 4 -9.10 22.30 3.67
CA ASN A 4 -9.03 22.37 5.13
C ASN A 4 -7.84 23.21 5.61
N THR A 5 -6.82 23.35 4.78
CA THR A 5 -5.62 24.14 5.08
C THR A 5 -5.92 25.63 4.92
N ASN A 6 -5.67 26.41 5.96
CA ASN A 6 -5.82 27.86 5.87
C ASN A 6 -4.64 28.46 5.12
N LEU A 7 -4.87 28.96 3.91
CA LEU A 7 -3.89 29.65 3.08
C LEU A 7 -3.93 31.19 3.23
N ASN A 8 -4.84 31.75 4.02
CA ASN A 8 -4.85 33.19 4.31
C ASN A 8 -3.83 33.56 5.40
N ILE A 9 -2.62 33.06 5.24
CA ILE A 9 -1.46 33.28 6.10
C ILE A 9 -0.21 33.53 5.25
N ALA A 10 0.83 34.10 5.86
CA ALA A 10 2.12 34.26 5.21
C ALA A 10 2.67 32.87 4.79
N PRO A 11 3.29 32.73 3.62
CA PRO A 11 3.54 33.72 2.55
C PRO A 11 2.43 33.81 1.49
N TYR A 12 1.37 33.01 1.57
CA TYR A 12 0.39 32.79 0.50
C TYR A 12 -0.68 33.87 0.43
N TYR A 13 -1.19 34.35 1.58
CA TYR A 13 -2.21 35.42 1.71
C TYR A 13 -3.42 35.22 0.78
N ASP A 14 -4.00 34.02 0.76
CA ASP A 14 -5.20 33.74 -0.02
C ASP A 14 -6.41 34.47 0.55
N ASP A 15 -6.96 35.42 -0.23
CA ASP A 15 -8.12 36.23 0.16
C ASP A 15 -9.47 35.55 -0.15
N PHE A 16 -9.45 34.27 -0.54
CA PHE A 16 -10.67 33.55 -0.88
C PHE A 16 -11.62 33.46 0.30
N ASP A 17 -12.85 33.91 0.08
CA ASP A 17 -13.94 33.83 1.03
C ASP A 17 -15.23 33.45 0.27
N GLN A 18 -15.70 32.23 0.52
CA GLN A 18 -16.89 31.69 -0.13
C GLN A 18 -18.15 32.54 0.11
N SER A 19 -18.25 33.22 1.27
CA SER A 19 -19.42 34.06 1.63
C SER A 19 -19.55 35.28 0.73
N LYS A 20 -18.46 35.76 0.12
CA LYS A 20 -18.46 36.88 -0.80
C LYS A 20 -19.02 36.54 -2.19
N GLY A 21 -19.14 35.24 -2.52
CA GLY A 21 -19.71 34.80 -3.78
C GLY A 21 -18.91 35.20 -5.03
N PHE A 22 -17.61 35.47 -4.89
CA PHE A 22 -16.77 35.81 -6.04
C PHE A 22 -16.51 34.57 -6.90
N LEU A 23 -16.77 34.70 -8.20
CA LEU A 23 -16.66 33.61 -9.16
C LEU A 23 -15.42 33.71 -10.06
N LYS A 24 -14.76 34.88 -10.08
CA LYS A 24 -13.66 35.15 -10.99
C LYS A 24 -12.75 36.25 -10.46
N VAL A 25 -11.44 36.08 -10.60
CA VAL A 25 -10.43 37.13 -10.41
C VAL A 25 -10.12 37.74 -11.77
N LEU A 26 -10.15 39.08 -11.85
CA LEU A 26 -9.84 39.83 -13.10
C LEU A 26 -8.55 40.62 -12.88
N PHE A 27 -7.58 40.41 -13.77
CA PHE A 27 -6.32 41.14 -13.79
C PHE A 27 -6.48 42.45 -14.56
N LYS A 28 -6.07 43.57 -13.93
CA LYS A 28 -6.14 44.87 -14.56
C LYS A 28 -4.88 45.10 -15.41
N PRO A 29 -4.98 45.39 -16.71
CA PRO A 29 -3.83 45.69 -17.53
C PRO A 29 -2.99 46.88 -17.00
N GLY A 30 -1.66 46.75 -17.05
CA GLY A 30 -0.73 47.78 -16.58
C GLY A 30 -0.42 47.72 -15.06
N TYR A 31 -0.93 46.74 -14.35
CA TYR A 31 -0.60 46.47 -12.94
C TYR A 31 0.12 45.13 -12.80
N PRO A 32 1.11 45.01 -11.90
CA PRO A 32 1.77 43.74 -11.65
C PRO A 32 0.82 42.76 -10.96
N VAL A 33 0.85 41.51 -11.42
CA VAL A 33 0.10 40.41 -10.77
C VAL A 33 0.81 40.00 -9.49
N GLN A 34 0.07 39.90 -8.39
CA GLN A 34 0.58 39.45 -7.11
C GLN A 34 0.33 37.94 -6.92
N ALA A 35 1.20 37.28 -6.15
CA ALA A 35 1.05 35.85 -5.86
C ALA A 35 -0.30 35.52 -5.20
N ARG A 36 -0.80 36.40 -4.32
CA ARG A 36 -2.11 36.25 -3.66
C ARG A 36 -3.28 36.18 -4.64
N GLU A 37 -3.21 36.93 -5.78
CA GLU A 37 -4.27 36.91 -6.79
C GLU A 37 -4.30 35.58 -7.54
N LEU A 38 -3.12 34.97 -7.77
CA LEU A 38 -3.00 33.64 -8.35
C LEU A 38 -3.51 32.57 -7.39
N THR A 39 -3.17 32.64 -6.11
CA THR A 39 -3.65 31.72 -5.08
C THR A 39 -5.17 31.82 -4.93
N THR A 40 -5.72 33.04 -4.86
CA THR A 40 -7.17 33.25 -4.80
C THR A 40 -7.89 32.72 -6.04
N LEU A 41 -7.29 32.88 -7.26
CA LEU A 41 -7.84 32.31 -8.49
C LEU A 41 -7.95 30.78 -8.39
N GLN A 42 -6.92 30.11 -7.88
CA GLN A 42 -6.93 28.65 -7.69
C GLN A 42 -8.02 28.25 -6.71
N SER A 43 -8.15 28.95 -5.57
CA SER A 43 -9.16 28.64 -4.54
C SER A 43 -10.59 28.86 -5.07
N VAL A 44 -10.83 29.89 -5.88
CA VAL A 44 -12.12 30.11 -6.53
C VAL A 44 -12.46 28.93 -7.47
N LEU A 45 -11.51 28.48 -8.31
CA LEU A 45 -11.70 27.36 -9.23
C LEU A 45 -11.92 26.06 -8.44
N GLN A 46 -11.12 25.82 -7.42
CA GLN A 46 -11.27 24.64 -6.55
C GLN A 46 -12.64 24.59 -5.87
N ASN A 47 -13.13 25.74 -5.39
CA ASN A 47 -14.46 25.82 -4.78
C ASN A 47 -15.58 25.51 -5.81
N GLN A 48 -15.43 25.90 -7.07
CA GLN A 48 -16.40 25.55 -8.11
C GLN A 48 -16.37 24.05 -8.42
N ILE A 49 -15.18 23.43 -8.45
CA ILE A 49 -15.03 21.99 -8.64
C ILE A 49 -15.64 21.23 -7.44
N ASP A 50 -15.40 21.68 -6.22
CA ASP A 50 -16.00 21.13 -5.00
C ASP A 50 -17.53 21.20 -5.02
N THR A 51 -18.07 22.36 -5.38
CA THR A 51 -19.52 22.56 -5.48
C THR A 51 -20.14 21.64 -6.53
N PHE A 52 -19.52 21.51 -7.70
CA PHE A 52 -19.96 20.58 -8.74
C PHE A 52 -19.81 19.13 -8.29
N GLY A 53 -18.65 18.77 -7.74
CA GLY A 53 -18.35 17.41 -7.31
C GLY A 53 -19.29 16.93 -6.20
N THR A 54 -19.58 17.79 -5.21
CA THR A 54 -20.52 17.49 -4.10
C THR A 54 -21.95 17.26 -4.61
N GLY A 55 -22.32 17.86 -5.75
CA GLY A 55 -23.60 17.60 -6.41
C GLY A 55 -23.70 16.22 -7.08
N VAL A 56 -22.56 15.61 -7.39
CA VAL A 56 -22.47 14.31 -8.12
C VAL A 56 -22.01 13.18 -7.20
N TYR A 57 -21.02 13.45 -6.35
CA TYR A 57 -20.36 12.47 -5.50
C TYR A 57 -20.58 12.78 -4.02
N LYS A 58 -20.63 11.73 -3.22
CA LYS A 58 -20.51 11.86 -1.75
C LYS A 58 -19.03 11.90 -1.38
N GLU A 59 -18.70 12.60 -0.30
CA GLU A 59 -17.36 12.60 0.28
C GLU A 59 -16.86 11.17 0.52
N GLY A 60 -15.66 10.86 0.03
CA GLY A 60 -15.08 9.53 0.08
C GLY A 60 -15.60 8.53 -0.96
N SER A 61 -16.45 8.95 -1.91
CA SER A 61 -16.90 8.07 -3.01
C SER A 61 -15.76 7.67 -3.93
N MET A 62 -15.78 6.40 -4.35
CA MET A 62 -14.91 5.92 -5.43
C MET A 62 -15.43 6.45 -6.77
N VAL A 63 -14.60 7.20 -7.48
CA VAL A 63 -14.87 7.71 -8.84
C VAL A 63 -14.36 6.73 -9.88
N VAL A 64 -13.13 6.25 -9.69
CA VAL A 64 -12.57 5.12 -10.43
C VAL A 64 -12.49 3.95 -9.46
N PRO A 65 -13.11 2.81 -9.77
CA PRO A 65 -13.20 1.70 -8.84
C PRO A 65 -11.81 1.17 -8.47
N GLY A 66 -11.51 1.16 -7.20
CA GLY A 66 -10.33 0.54 -6.60
C GLY A 66 -10.69 -0.62 -5.68
N GLY A 67 -11.95 -0.93 -5.49
CA GLY A 67 -12.47 -2.04 -4.68
C GLY A 67 -11.81 -2.19 -3.30
N ILE A 68 -12.61 -2.45 -2.28
CA ILE A 68 -12.11 -2.91 -0.97
C ILE A 68 -12.46 -4.39 -0.87
N THR A 69 -11.47 -5.24 -0.66
CA THR A 69 -11.64 -6.68 -0.49
C THR A 69 -11.19 -7.10 0.89
N LEU A 70 -11.97 -7.97 1.51
CA LEU A 70 -11.63 -8.62 2.77
C LEU A 70 -11.37 -10.09 2.48
N ASN A 71 -10.21 -10.59 2.92
CA ASN A 71 -9.92 -12.00 2.93
C ASN A 71 -9.60 -12.44 4.35
N ASN A 72 -10.55 -13.11 4.98
CA ASN A 72 -10.43 -13.56 6.36
C ASN A 72 -9.74 -14.91 6.50
N ASP A 73 -9.32 -15.52 5.38
CA ASP A 73 -8.76 -16.86 5.38
C ASP A 73 -7.59 -16.97 4.39
N VAL A 74 -6.53 -16.20 4.66
CA VAL A 74 -5.28 -16.25 3.89
C VAL A 74 -4.35 -17.28 4.50
N PRO A 75 -4.01 -18.37 3.79
CA PRO A 75 -3.03 -19.32 4.29
C PRO A 75 -1.68 -18.64 4.50
N CYS A 76 -1.04 -18.99 5.59
CA CYS A 76 0.31 -18.53 5.85
C CYS A 76 1.19 -19.65 6.41
N VAL A 77 2.48 -19.55 6.15
CA VAL A 77 3.50 -20.51 6.58
C VAL A 77 4.59 -19.80 7.36
N ILE A 78 4.95 -20.38 8.49
CA ILE A 78 5.93 -19.84 9.42
C ILE A 78 7.22 -20.59 9.23
N ILE A 79 8.30 -19.87 8.99
CA ILE A 79 9.60 -20.43 8.68
C ILE A 79 10.62 -20.15 9.77
N GLN A 80 11.72 -20.86 9.75
CA GLN A 80 12.89 -20.56 10.55
C GLN A 80 13.52 -19.27 10.06
N ASN A 81 14.00 -18.42 10.99
CA ASN A 81 14.60 -17.13 10.64
C ASN A 81 15.95 -17.29 9.93
N THR A 82 16.62 -18.42 10.14
CA THR A 82 17.90 -18.74 9.51
C THR A 82 17.83 -20.07 8.79
N TYR A 83 18.48 -20.16 7.64
CA TYR A 83 18.64 -21.41 6.90
C TYR A 83 20.09 -21.52 6.43
N LEU A 84 20.75 -22.68 6.71
CA LEU A 84 22.18 -22.93 6.41
C LEU A 84 23.10 -21.79 6.90
N ASN A 85 22.85 -21.27 8.10
CA ASN A 85 23.53 -20.12 8.72
C ASN A 85 23.37 -18.77 7.99
N LEU A 86 22.45 -18.69 7.03
CA LEU A 86 22.08 -17.44 6.38
C LEU A 86 20.75 -16.94 6.96
N ASP A 87 20.70 -15.65 7.29
CA ASP A 87 19.47 -15.00 7.72
C ASP A 87 18.52 -14.84 6.52
N VAL A 88 17.32 -15.43 6.62
CA VAL A 88 16.30 -15.36 5.58
C VAL A 88 15.76 -13.94 5.40
N GLU A 89 15.86 -13.10 6.43
CA GLU A 89 15.45 -11.69 6.34
C GLU A 89 16.18 -10.92 5.22
N LEU A 90 17.42 -11.29 4.90
CA LEU A 90 18.22 -10.64 3.86
C LEU A 90 17.60 -10.69 2.46
N TYR A 91 16.87 -11.76 2.16
CA TYR A 91 16.23 -11.96 0.85
C TYR A 91 14.71 -12.20 0.94
N ARG A 92 14.12 -12.03 2.11
CA ARG A 92 12.70 -12.23 2.37
C ARG A 92 11.81 -11.48 1.37
N THR A 93 12.05 -10.18 1.18
CA THR A 93 11.26 -9.35 0.28
C THR A 93 11.45 -9.70 -1.20
N ALA A 94 12.59 -10.27 -1.56
CA ALA A 94 12.84 -10.74 -2.93
C ALA A 94 12.06 -12.02 -3.25
N LEU A 95 11.50 -12.70 -2.24
CA LEU A 95 10.65 -13.87 -2.41
C LEU A 95 9.19 -13.51 -2.67
N ASP A 96 8.76 -12.29 -2.37
CA ASP A 96 7.37 -11.87 -2.55
C ASP A 96 6.99 -11.93 -4.04
N GLY A 97 5.86 -12.56 -4.33
CA GLY A 97 5.38 -12.83 -5.70
C GLY A 97 5.93 -14.09 -6.36
N LEU A 98 6.99 -14.71 -5.83
CA LEU A 98 7.59 -15.90 -6.39
C LEU A 98 6.85 -17.19 -5.98
N VAL A 99 7.11 -18.25 -6.75
CA VAL A 99 6.54 -19.58 -6.48
C VAL A 99 7.55 -20.44 -5.76
N ILE A 100 7.13 -20.99 -4.62
CA ILE A 100 7.90 -21.94 -3.81
C ILE A 100 7.32 -23.34 -3.93
N LYS A 101 8.18 -24.33 -3.77
CA LYS A 101 7.84 -25.76 -3.80
C LYS A 101 8.42 -26.44 -2.58
N GLY A 102 7.59 -27.21 -1.90
CA GLY A 102 8.01 -28.05 -0.76
C GLY A 102 8.83 -29.25 -1.24
N SER A 103 9.92 -29.51 -0.55
CA SER A 103 10.84 -30.62 -0.91
C SER A 103 10.25 -32.00 -0.64
N THR A 104 9.42 -32.12 0.38
CA THR A 104 8.82 -33.40 0.81
C THR A 104 7.41 -33.55 0.27
N SER A 105 6.56 -32.55 0.46
CA SER A 105 5.17 -32.58 0.01
C SER A 105 5.03 -32.45 -1.52
N GLY A 106 5.94 -31.73 -2.15
CA GLY A 106 5.81 -31.33 -3.55
C GLY A 106 4.72 -30.29 -3.81
N VAL A 107 4.09 -29.77 -2.75
CA VAL A 107 3.09 -28.69 -2.84
C VAL A 107 3.74 -27.43 -3.39
N ARG A 108 2.99 -26.71 -4.23
CA ARG A 108 3.43 -25.43 -4.81
C ARG A 108 2.54 -24.31 -4.34
N ALA A 109 3.16 -23.21 -3.96
CA ALA A 109 2.44 -22.01 -3.56
C ALA A 109 3.16 -20.75 -4.02
N ARG A 110 2.40 -19.71 -4.33
CA ARG A 110 2.94 -18.37 -4.58
C ARG A 110 2.95 -17.59 -3.27
N ILE A 111 4.06 -16.97 -2.95
CA ILE A 111 4.15 -16.02 -1.86
C ILE A 111 3.45 -14.74 -2.32
N LEU A 112 2.44 -14.31 -1.58
CA LEU A 112 1.72 -13.06 -1.84
C LEU A 112 2.48 -11.87 -1.27
N PHE A 113 2.88 -12.00 -0.03
CA PHE A 113 3.71 -11.07 0.73
C PHE A 113 4.25 -11.77 1.97
N SER A 114 5.21 -11.14 2.62
CA SER A 114 5.88 -11.68 3.80
C SER A 114 5.98 -10.66 4.92
N ILE A 115 6.03 -11.14 6.16
CA ILE A 115 6.31 -10.32 7.34
C ILE A 115 7.63 -10.73 7.97
N SER A 116 8.35 -9.72 8.48
CA SER A 116 9.61 -9.90 9.19
C SER A 116 9.40 -10.58 10.54
N ALA A 117 10.40 -11.29 11.00
CA ALA A 117 10.42 -11.86 12.36
C ALA A 117 10.21 -10.79 13.44
N THR A 118 10.72 -9.58 13.23
CA THR A 118 10.61 -8.46 14.18
C THR A 118 9.20 -7.88 14.31
N THR A 119 8.38 -8.01 13.26
CA THR A 119 6.98 -7.54 13.24
C THR A 119 5.97 -8.66 13.44
N SER A 120 6.41 -9.91 13.34
CA SER A 120 5.60 -11.08 13.58
C SER A 120 5.36 -11.30 15.09
N THR A 121 4.11 -11.54 15.49
CA THR A 121 3.75 -11.85 16.88
C THR A 121 4.29 -13.21 17.36
N ARG A 122 4.80 -14.04 16.46
CA ARG A 122 5.47 -15.30 16.76
C ARG A 122 7.00 -15.24 16.70
N ASN A 123 7.58 -14.04 16.43
CA ASN A 123 9.02 -13.82 16.29
C ASN A 123 9.68 -14.66 15.19
N ASN A 124 8.90 -15.06 14.18
CA ASN A 124 9.36 -15.82 13.03
C ASN A 124 8.91 -15.16 11.74
N ILE A 125 9.72 -15.28 10.70
CA ILE A 125 9.34 -14.87 9.36
C ILE A 125 8.12 -15.69 8.93
N THR A 126 7.14 -15.00 8.34
CA THR A 126 5.91 -15.64 7.89
C THR A 126 5.61 -15.24 6.44
N PHE A 127 5.37 -16.22 5.60
CA PHE A 127 4.92 -16.03 4.22
C PHE A 127 3.42 -16.25 4.14
N TYR A 128 2.69 -15.28 3.62
CA TYR A 128 1.30 -15.45 3.22
C TYR A 128 1.29 -15.99 1.80
N VAL A 129 0.57 -17.08 1.60
CA VAL A 129 0.70 -17.87 0.37
C VAL A 129 -0.65 -18.11 -0.29
N ASN A 130 -0.59 -18.30 -1.60
CA ASN A 130 -1.69 -18.87 -2.37
C ASN A 130 -1.25 -20.22 -2.91
N TYR A 131 -1.88 -21.29 -2.46
CA TYR A 131 -1.59 -22.64 -2.93
C TYR A 131 -2.03 -22.81 -4.39
N LEU A 132 -1.10 -23.21 -5.24
CA LEU A 132 -1.30 -23.38 -6.68
C LEU A 132 -1.52 -24.84 -7.08
N GLN A 133 -0.87 -25.76 -6.38
CA GLN A 133 -0.90 -27.17 -6.71
C GLN A 133 -0.80 -28.01 -5.44
N LYS A 134 -1.62 -29.06 -5.38
CA LYS A 134 -1.55 -30.09 -4.35
C LYS A 134 -0.27 -30.90 -4.47
N ALA A 135 0.03 -31.66 -3.44
CA ALA A 135 1.09 -32.63 -3.42
C ALA A 135 0.92 -33.70 -4.52
N THR A 136 1.97 -34.48 -4.74
CA THR A 136 1.97 -35.58 -5.72
C THR A 136 0.97 -36.70 -5.40
N ASP A 137 0.54 -36.79 -4.14
CA ASP A 137 -0.51 -37.70 -3.67
C ASP A 137 -1.94 -37.27 -4.02
N ASN A 138 -2.12 -36.05 -4.59
CA ASN A 138 -3.37 -35.38 -4.90
C ASN A 138 -4.30 -35.14 -3.68
N THR A 139 -3.86 -35.43 -2.47
CA THR A 139 -4.63 -35.29 -1.23
C THR A 139 -4.10 -34.17 -0.35
N THR A 140 -2.80 -34.08 -0.19
CA THR A 140 -2.14 -33.05 0.63
C THR A 140 -2.23 -31.69 -0.05
N THR A 141 -2.77 -30.71 0.67
CA THR A 141 -3.04 -29.35 0.14
C THR A 141 -2.14 -28.28 0.76
N THR A 142 -1.40 -28.62 1.80
CA THR A 142 -0.52 -27.72 2.56
C THR A 142 0.88 -28.29 2.65
N PHE A 143 1.84 -27.44 2.94
CA PHE A 143 3.22 -27.87 3.18
C PHE A 143 3.33 -28.75 4.43
N SER A 144 4.31 -29.65 4.44
CA SER A 144 4.63 -30.49 5.59
C SER A 144 5.45 -29.72 6.62
N GLU A 145 5.23 -29.97 7.88
CA GLU A 145 6.02 -29.34 8.95
C GLU A 145 7.49 -29.72 8.85
N GLY A 146 8.38 -28.77 9.05
CA GLY A 146 9.83 -28.97 9.01
C GLY A 146 10.42 -29.17 7.60
N GLU A 147 9.61 -29.16 6.53
CA GLU A 147 10.17 -29.32 5.19
C GLU A 147 10.91 -28.05 4.70
N THR A 148 11.82 -28.25 3.76
CA THR A 148 12.52 -27.15 3.11
C THR A 148 11.79 -26.70 1.86
N PHE A 149 11.98 -25.44 1.50
CA PHE A 149 11.47 -24.87 0.25
C PHE A 149 12.56 -24.66 -0.78
N THR A 150 12.19 -24.85 -2.04
CA THR A 150 12.92 -24.34 -3.19
C THR A 150 12.10 -23.29 -3.90
N CYS A 151 12.75 -22.27 -4.48
CA CYS A 151 12.10 -21.33 -5.37
C CYS A 151 12.20 -21.80 -6.81
N GLU A 152 11.14 -21.61 -7.61
CA GLU A 152 11.12 -22.00 -9.02
C GLU A 152 11.82 -20.98 -9.93
N SER A 153 12.11 -19.80 -9.41
CA SER A 153 12.81 -18.71 -10.09
C SER A 153 14.07 -18.32 -9.34
N ASP A 154 15.00 -17.68 -10.01
CA ASP A 154 16.18 -17.09 -9.40
C ASP A 154 15.75 -15.96 -8.42
N ILE A 155 16.45 -15.86 -7.30
CA ILE A 155 16.23 -14.84 -6.28
C ILE A 155 17.43 -13.92 -6.28
N THR A 156 17.23 -12.66 -6.64
CA THR A 156 18.29 -11.66 -6.62
C THR A 156 18.06 -10.69 -5.46
N TYR A 157 19.05 -10.56 -4.58
CA TYR A 157 19.05 -9.61 -3.49
C TYR A 157 20.45 -8.98 -3.34
N ALA A 158 20.50 -7.68 -3.12
CA ALA A 158 21.74 -6.92 -3.18
C ALA A 158 22.55 -7.28 -4.45
N SER A 159 23.73 -7.86 -4.31
CA SER A 159 24.58 -8.30 -5.44
C SER A 159 24.69 -9.82 -5.54
N THR A 160 23.79 -10.57 -4.88
CA THR A 160 23.83 -12.02 -4.81
C THR A 160 22.60 -12.61 -5.51
N THR A 161 22.79 -13.71 -6.25
CA THR A 161 21.69 -14.46 -6.86
C THR A 161 21.71 -15.89 -6.33
N ILE A 162 20.56 -16.34 -5.82
CA ILE A 162 20.31 -17.75 -5.49
C ILE A 162 19.59 -18.37 -6.68
N ALA A 163 20.18 -19.40 -7.27
CA ALA A 163 19.61 -20.04 -8.46
C ALA A 163 18.30 -20.79 -8.15
N ALA A 164 17.40 -20.83 -9.11
CA ALA A 164 16.17 -21.62 -9.06
C ALA A 164 16.45 -23.08 -8.67
N GLY A 165 15.57 -23.67 -7.88
CA GLY A 165 15.70 -25.04 -7.37
C GLY A 165 16.63 -25.20 -6.17
N THR A 166 17.35 -24.15 -5.77
CA THR A 166 18.16 -24.19 -4.54
C THR A 166 17.24 -24.13 -3.32
N PRO A 167 17.47 -24.95 -2.27
CA PRO A 167 16.74 -24.80 -1.01
C PRO A 167 17.06 -23.45 -0.34
N ILE A 168 16.00 -22.75 0.08
CA ILE A 168 16.10 -21.36 0.53
C ILE A 168 15.61 -21.13 1.96
N ALA A 169 14.70 -21.94 2.42
CA ALA A 169 14.12 -21.78 3.75
C ALA A 169 13.58 -23.12 4.25
N GLN A 170 13.32 -23.20 5.54
CA GLN A 170 12.73 -24.35 6.20
C GLN A 170 11.55 -23.93 7.05
N LEU A 171 10.45 -24.70 6.99
CA LEU A 171 9.32 -24.51 7.89
C LEU A 171 9.72 -24.83 9.33
N LEU A 172 8.96 -24.28 10.27
CA LEU A 172 9.03 -24.75 11.65
C LEU A 172 8.61 -26.22 11.73
N ASN A 173 9.19 -26.94 12.69
CA ASN A 173 8.92 -28.36 12.90
C ASN A 173 7.54 -28.64 13.52
N SER A 174 6.84 -27.58 13.95
CA SER A 174 5.48 -27.66 14.50
C SER A 174 4.76 -26.34 14.34
N ASN A 175 3.44 -26.40 14.18
CA ASN A 175 2.58 -25.21 14.00
C ASN A 175 3.06 -24.26 12.90
N SER A 176 3.67 -24.80 11.85
CA SER A 176 4.22 -24.03 10.74
C SER A 176 3.14 -23.51 9.78
N ASN A 177 2.02 -24.23 9.65
CA ASN A 177 0.89 -23.79 8.84
C ASN A 177 -0.13 -23.05 9.70
N SER A 178 -0.56 -21.89 9.25
CA SER A 178 -1.54 -21.04 9.93
C SER A 178 -2.39 -20.29 8.92
N ARG A 179 -3.29 -19.44 9.39
CA ARG A 179 -4.16 -18.62 8.57
C ARG A 179 -4.27 -17.23 9.17
N GLY A 180 -4.22 -16.21 8.34
CA GLY A 180 -4.40 -14.84 8.74
C GLY A 180 -5.56 -14.17 8.00
N SER A 181 -5.77 -12.90 8.29
CA SER A 181 -6.80 -12.09 7.65
C SER A 181 -6.22 -10.78 7.12
N THR A 182 -6.70 -10.36 5.96
CA THR A 182 -6.23 -9.17 5.27
C THR A 182 -7.38 -8.32 4.77
N ALA A 183 -7.12 -7.03 4.65
CA ALA A 183 -7.94 -6.09 3.89
C ALA A 183 -7.07 -5.45 2.82
N SER A 184 -7.56 -5.42 1.60
CA SER A 184 -6.85 -4.79 0.48
C SER A 184 -7.73 -3.71 -0.13
N VAL A 185 -7.10 -2.60 -0.54
CA VAL A 185 -7.70 -1.59 -1.40
C VAL A 185 -6.99 -1.66 -2.76
N GLY A 186 -7.76 -1.80 -3.84
CA GLY A 186 -7.22 -1.76 -5.19
C GLY A 186 -6.88 -0.32 -5.62
N ALA A 187 -6.07 -0.19 -6.66
CA ALA A 187 -5.78 1.12 -7.25
C ALA A 187 -7.07 1.77 -7.77
N GLY A 188 -7.26 3.06 -7.45
CA GLY A 188 -8.47 3.78 -7.82
C GLY A 188 -8.36 5.26 -7.53
N THR A 189 -9.47 6.00 -7.74
CA THR A 189 -9.54 7.43 -7.45
C THR A 189 -10.75 7.72 -6.58
N TYR A 190 -10.54 8.49 -5.53
CA TYR A 190 -11.57 8.88 -4.59
C TYR A 190 -11.84 10.38 -4.66
N TYR A 191 -13.11 10.76 -4.55
CA TYR A 191 -13.50 12.15 -4.40
C TYR A 191 -13.37 12.59 -2.95
N VAL A 192 -12.53 13.58 -2.69
CA VAL A 192 -12.26 14.09 -1.34
C VAL A 192 -12.14 15.61 -1.41
N ARG A 193 -13.07 16.33 -0.81
CA ARG A 193 -13.07 17.80 -0.66
C ARG A 193 -12.78 18.54 -1.97
N GLY A 194 -13.42 18.14 -3.05
CA GLY A 194 -13.23 18.75 -4.37
C GLY A 194 -11.99 18.25 -5.13
N TYR A 195 -11.24 17.29 -4.57
CA TYR A 195 -10.11 16.67 -5.23
C TYR A 195 -10.43 15.24 -5.65
N PHE A 196 -9.88 14.84 -6.77
CA PHE A 196 -9.87 13.45 -7.24
C PHE A 196 -8.52 12.84 -6.87
N VAL A 197 -8.49 12.15 -5.72
CA VAL A 197 -7.25 11.64 -5.12
C VAL A 197 -6.98 10.22 -5.59
N PRO A 198 -5.88 9.99 -6.33
CA PRO A 198 -5.48 8.64 -6.70
C PRO A 198 -4.98 7.89 -5.47
N VAL A 199 -5.38 6.63 -5.35
CA VAL A 199 -4.93 5.71 -4.30
C VAL A 199 -4.32 4.49 -4.97
N ASN A 200 -3.10 4.15 -4.58
CA ASN A 200 -2.42 2.96 -5.05
C ASN A 200 -2.96 1.72 -4.33
N GLU A 201 -2.78 0.56 -4.94
CA GLU A 201 -3.10 -0.71 -4.32
C GLU A 201 -2.30 -0.90 -3.02
N GLN A 202 -2.99 -1.29 -1.96
CA GLN A 202 -2.40 -1.54 -0.64
C GLN A 202 -3.10 -2.71 0.03
N THR A 203 -2.32 -3.52 0.75
CA THR A 203 -2.83 -4.62 1.57
C THR A 203 -2.41 -4.43 3.01
N LEU A 204 -3.38 -4.50 3.92
CA LEU A 204 -3.21 -4.44 5.35
C LEU A 204 -3.50 -5.81 5.96
N ILE A 205 -2.60 -6.31 6.79
CA ILE A 205 -2.83 -7.50 7.61
C ILE A 205 -3.67 -7.06 8.81
N LEU A 206 -4.82 -7.71 9.00
CA LEU A 206 -5.70 -7.46 10.14
C LEU A 206 -5.27 -8.30 11.33
N ASP A 207 -5.29 -9.62 11.17
CA ASP A 207 -4.75 -10.57 12.14
C ASP A 207 -3.72 -11.46 11.47
N GLN A 208 -2.53 -11.52 12.05
CA GLN A 208 -1.42 -12.31 11.47
C GLN A 208 -1.73 -13.81 11.46
N TYR A 209 -2.40 -14.30 12.50
CA TYR A 209 -2.67 -15.74 12.69
C TYR A 209 -4.11 -15.99 13.13
N GLY A 210 -5.04 -15.12 12.77
CA GLY A 210 -6.45 -15.19 13.10
C GLY A 210 -7.35 -14.95 11.90
N ILE A 211 -8.51 -15.59 11.90
CA ILE A 211 -9.49 -15.53 10.81
C ILE A 211 -10.79 -14.79 11.18
N THR A 212 -10.83 -14.26 12.40
CA THR A 212 -12.02 -13.56 12.92
C THR A 212 -11.69 -12.12 13.35
N PRO A 213 -11.18 -11.28 12.43
CA PRO A 213 -10.81 -9.91 12.76
C PRO A 213 -12.04 -9.09 13.14
N SER A 214 -11.89 -8.20 14.12
CA SER A 214 -12.93 -7.26 14.56
C SER A 214 -12.39 -5.83 14.49
N TYR A 215 -12.20 -5.32 13.28
CA TYR A 215 -11.62 -3.99 13.03
C TYR A 215 -12.53 -3.17 12.11
N LYS A 216 -12.43 -1.84 12.25
CA LYS A 216 -12.94 -0.89 11.27
C LYS A 216 -11.77 -0.47 10.37
N VAL A 217 -11.85 -0.81 9.10
CA VAL A 217 -10.81 -0.50 8.10
C VAL A 217 -11.29 0.60 7.18
N GLY A 218 -10.41 1.55 6.86
CA GLY A 218 -10.73 2.64 5.95
C GLY A 218 -9.49 3.43 5.58
N LEU A 219 -9.63 4.34 4.62
CA LEU A 219 -8.60 5.28 4.23
C LEU A 219 -8.67 6.50 5.15
N LYS A 220 -7.51 7.01 5.57
CA LYS A 220 -7.37 8.28 6.28
C LYS A 220 -6.93 9.33 5.28
N VAL A 221 -7.66 10.44 5.26
CA VAL A 221 -7.26 11.62 4.47
C VAL A 221 -6.31 12.47 5.30
N GLU A 222 -5.17 12.81 4.71
CA GLU A 222 -4.20 13.75 5.26
C GLU A 222 -3.88 14.79 4.19
N GLU A 223 -4.03 16.06 4.53
CA GLU A 223 -3.78 17.20 3.66
C GLU A 223 -2.69 18.05 4.30
N ARG A 224 -1.60 18.31 3.57
CA ARG A 224 -0.49 19.12 4.04
C ARG A 224 0.17 19.88 2.89
N ILE A 225 0.83 20.97 3.22
CA ILE A 225 1.68 21.71 2.28
C ILE A 225 3.04 21.01 2.26
N ILE A 226 3.54 20.74 1.05
CA ILE A 226 4.88 20.22 0.82
C ILE A 226 5.72 21.36 0.23
N THR A 227 6.90 21.57 0.78
CA THR A 227 7.85 22.59 0.34
C THR A 227 9.09 21.95 -0.29
N ALA A 228 9.91 22.77 -0.92
CA ALA A 228 11.17 22.33 -1.50
C ALA A 228 12.15 21.71 -0.48
N ASP A 229 12.01 22.02 0.82
CA ASP A 229 12.81 21.40 1.88
C ASP A 229 12.44 19.91 2.10
N GLU A 230 11.20 19.51 1.76
CA GLU A 230 10.74 18.13 1.84
C GLU A 230 10.91 17.39 0.52
N ASP A 231 10.73 18.08 -0.61
CA ASP A 231 10.85 17.51 -1.95
C ASP A 231 11.72 18.41 -2.85
N ALA A 232 12.94 17.97 -3.09
CA ALA A 232 13.92 18.72 -3.90
C ALA A 232 13.48 18.96 -5.35
N THR A 233 12.48 18.23 -5.86
CA THR A 233 11.94 18.47 -7.20
C THR A 233 11.13 19.77 -7.31
N LEU A 234 10.79 20.36 -6.17
CA LEU A 234 10.08 21.64 -6.07
C LEU A 234 11.03 22.86 -6.01
N TYR A 235 12.34 22.65 -6.09
CA TYR A 235 13.28 23.78 -6.21
C TYR A 235 13.03 24.52 -7.54
N ASP A 236 13.04 25.85 -7.45
CA ASP A 236 12.99 26.70 -8.62
C ASP A 236 14.31 26.56 -9.41
N ASN A 237 14.21 26.26 -10.71
CA ASN A 237 15.36 26.18 -11.61
C ASN A 237 15.79 27.54 -12.16
N ALA A 238 15.19 28.64 -11.69
CA ALA A 238 15.44 30.00 -12.15
C ALA A 238 16.58 30.71 -11.39
N ILE A 239 17.56 29.97 -10.87
CA ILE A 239 18.77 30.52 -10.25
C ILE A 239 19.92 30.45 -11.24
#